data_ba8f2c30006b3768cfd209ae7be85207
#
_entry.id   ba8f2c30006b3768cfd209ae7be85207
#
_cell.length_a   1.000
_cell.length_b   1.000
_cell.length_c   1.000
_cell.angle_alpha   90.00
_cell.angle_beta   90.00
_cell.angle_gamma   90.00
#
_symmetry.space_group_name_H-M   'P 1'
#
loop_
_entity.id
_entity.type
_entity.pdbx_description
1 polymer ?
#
loop_
_entity_poly.entity_id
_entity_poly.type
_entity_poly.pdbx_seq_one_letter_code
_entity_poly.pdbx_strand_id
1 'polypeptide(L)'
;TAGRLLAEAGVTVIWEKGPPDSEEGRLADWTPGLVPDRRAYLVVRLVQGPPDDRPEADLGYALPFVWRGAHVTVYYNRVEKLFFSAKAMPSIGSLLGGAMAHEIGHVLLGSAGHSPQGVMKANWGRAEFRLLGCKALHFTPEDATALRAGAAGRLAIGRTPATCPAFGRFNSASINGFRNCN
;
A
#
# COMPACT_ATOMS: atom_id res chain seq x y z
N THR A 1 5.76 -3.79 13.33
CA THR A 1 6.33 -4.72 12.32
C THR A 1 6.45 -4.03 10.97
N ALA A 2 5.38 -3.50 10.36
CA ALA A 2 5.45 -2.86 9.04
C ALA A 2 6.50 -1.76 8.97
N GLY A 3 6.51 -0.81 9.90
CA GLY A 3 7.49 0.27 9.95
C GLY A 3 8.94 -0.23 10.05
N ARG A 4 9.19 -1.32 10.81
CA ARG A 4 10.52 -1.95 10.87
C ARG A 4 10.94 -2.52 9.52
N LEU A 5 10.09 -3.32 8.89
CA LEU A 5 10.38 -3.95 7.59
C LEU A 5 10.70 -2.90 6.51
N LEU A 6 9.91 -1.84 6.46
CA LEU A 6 10.14 -0.75 5.51
C LEU A 6 11.40 0.06 5.84
N ALA A 7 11.66 0.33 7.13
CA ALA A 7 12.87 1.02 7.56
C ALA A 7 14.15 0.24 7.22
N GLU A 8 14.14 -1.07 7.38
CA GLU A 8 15.24 -1.96 6.97
C GLU A 8 15.47 -1.95 5.46
N ALA A 9 14.41 -1.75 4.67
CA ALA A 9 14.51 -1.51 3.23
C ALA A 9 14.94 -0.07 2.88
N GLY A 10 15.13 0.81 3.86
CA GLY A 10 15.53 2.20 3.66
C GLY A 10 14.36 3.16 3.39
N VAL A 11 13.13 2.76 3.73
CA VAL A 11 11.93 3.59 3.58
C VAL A 11 11.38 3.94 4.97
N THR A 12 11.44 5.22 5.33
CA THR A 12 10.88 5.71 6.59
C THR A 12 9.40 6.01 6.44
N VAL A 13 8.57 5.42 7.32
CA VAL A 13 7.12 5.62 7.36
C VAL A 13 6.75 6.27 8.69
N ILE A 14 5.99 7.36 8.63
CA ILE A 14 5.37 8.00 9.78
C ILE A 14 3.91 7.59 9.81
N TRP A 15 3.47 6.98 10.91
CA TRP A 15 2.11 6.51 11.08
C TRP A 15 1.26 7.60 11.71
N GLU A 16 0.20 7.97 11.03
CA GLU A 16 -0.81 8.90 11.53
C GLU A 16 -2.17 8.20 11.54
N LYS A 17 -2.97 8.45 12.57
CA LYS A 17 -4.34 7.94 12.62
C LYS A 17 -5.20 8.83 11.74
N GLY A 18 -5.76 8.25 10.68
CA GLY A 18 -6.73 8.93 9.83
C GLY A 18 -8.09 9.12 10.54
N PRO A 19 -8.99 9.92 9.96
CA PRO A 19 -10.35 10.01 10.43
C PRO A 19 -11.01 8.62 10.38
N PRO A 20 -11.96 8.31 11.29
CA PRO A 20 -12.76 7.10 11.16
C PRO A 20 -13.45 7.14 9.80
N ASP A 21 -13.60 5.98 9.16
CA ASP A 21 -14.40 5.86 7.94
C ASP A 21 -15.79 6.41 8.27
N SER A 22 -16.16 7.56 7.73
CA SER A 22 -17.53 8.01 7.72
C SER A 22 -18.33 7.01 6.88
N GLU A 23 -19.55 6.68 7.27
CA GLU A 23 -20.42 5.70 6.57
C GLU A 23 -20.57 5.95 5.07
N GLU A 24 -20.18 7.12 4.59
CA GLU A 24 -20.23 7.54 3.19
C GLU A 24 -18.94 7.30 2.36
N GLY A 25 -17.93 6.62 2.91
CA GLY A 25 -16.77 6.17 2.13
C GLY A 25 -15.90 7.27 1.50
N ARG A 26 -16.05 8.51 1.92
CA ARG A 26 -15.31 9.65 1.32
C ARG A 26 -13.94 9.87 1.95
N LEU A 27 -13.03 8.91 1.76
CA LEU A 27 -11.60 9.23 1.90
C LEU A 27 -11.09 10.15 0.76
N ALA A 28 -11.92 10.39 -0.27
CA ALA A 28 -11.58 11.27 -1.38
C ALA A 28 -11.35 12.72 -0.94
N ASP A 29 -11.98 13.15 0.16
CA ASP A 29 -11.89 14.53 0.67
C ASP A 29 -10.92 14.67 1.86
N TRP A 30 -10.33 13.58 2.35
CA TRP A 30 -9.29 13.70 3.35
C TRP A 30 -8.01 14.21 2.69
N THR A 31 -7.92 15.51 2.61
CA THR A 31 -6.65 16.18 2.40
C THR A 31 -5.94 16.20 3.75
N PRO A 32 -4.81 15.47 3.91
CA PRO A 32 -3.94 15.72 5.04
C PRO A 32 -3.70 17.23 5.06
N GLY A 33 -4.02 17.90 6.16
CA GLY A 33 -3.93 19.36 6.27
C GLY A 33 -2.66 19.83 5.60
N LEU A 34 -2.69 20.95 4.90
CA LEU A 34 -1.59 21.55 4.16
C LEU A 34 -0.27 21.38 4.90
N VAL A 35 0.36 20.21 4.70
CA VAL A 35 1.67 19.94 5.30
C VAL A 35 2.68 20.43 4.28
N PRO A 36 3.41 21.50 4.61
CA PRO A 36 4.34 22.15 3.67
C PRO A 36 5.52 21.26 3.30
N ASP A 37 5.55 19.99 3.70
CA ASP A 37 6.77 19.22 3.67
C ASP A 37 6.61 17.92 2.84
N ARG A 38 7.47 17.78 1.88
CA ARG A 38 8.03 16.67 1.10
C ARG A 38 7.57 15.22 1.45
N ARG A 39 6.30 15.00 1.82
CA ARG A 39 5.78 13.68 2.18
C ARG A 39 4.85 13.14 1.10
N ALA A 40 5.01 11.88 0.75
CA ALA A 40 4.01 11.15 0.00
C ALA A 40 3.08 10.44 0.98
N TYR A 41 1.78 10.56 0.78
CA TYR A 41 0.78 9.93 1.63
C TYR A 41 0.29 8.62 1.02
N LEU A 42 0.06 7.66 1.89
CA LEU A 42 -0.51 6.37 1.57
C LEU A 42 -1.54 6.03 2.65
N VAL A 43 -2.74 5.67 2.24
CA VAL A 43 -3.81 5.29 3.15
C VAL A 43 -3.82 3.78 3.31
N VAL A 44 -3.71 3.30 4.55
CA VAL A 44 -3.86 1.89 4.89
C VAL A 44 -5.19 1.68 5.60
N ARG A 45 -6.07 0.88 5.00
CA ARG A 45 -7.37 0.52 5.56
C ARG A 45 -7.33 -0.90 6.11
N LEU A 46 -7.84 -1.07 7.31
CA LEU A 46 -8.10 -2.37 7.90
C LEU A 46 -9.60 -2.63 7.82
N VAL A 47 -10.00 -3.69 7.13
CA VAL A 47 -11.40 -4.05 6.96
C VAL A 47 -11.67 -5.46 7.45
N GLN A 48 -12.92 -5.74 7.83
CA GLN A 48 -13.31 -7.04 8.40
C GLN A 48 -13.44 -8.15 7.34
N GLY A 49 -13.54 -7.82 6.07
CA GLY A 49 -13.65 -8.82 5.03
C GLY A 49 -13.49 -8.25 3.63
N PRO A 50 -13.10 -9.10 2.68
CA PRO A 50 -13.08 -8.73 1.27
C PRO A 50 -14.49 -8.74 0.69
N PRO A 51 -14.68 -8.11 -0.48
CA PRO A 51 -15.74 -8.48 -1.38
C PRO A 51 -15.70 -9.99 -1.66
N ASP A 52 -16.86 -10.62 -1.88
CA ASP A 52 -17.01 -12.09 -2.02
C ASP A 52 -16.25 -12.70 -3.21
N ASP A 53 -15.81 -11.87 -4.15
CA ASP A 53 -15.14 -12.28 -5.40
C ASP A 53 -13.60 -12.44 -5.28
N ARG A 54 -13.01 -12.11 -4.12
CA ARG A 54 -11.56 -12.18 -3.95
C ARG A 54 -11.07 -13.53 -3.42
N PRO A 55 -9.93 -14.04 -3.96
CA PRO A 55 -9.34 -15.29 -3.48
C PRO A 55 -9.18 -15.32 -1.96
N GLU A 56 -9.51 -16.46 -1.34
CA GLU A 56 -9.45 -16.59 0.13
C GLU A 56 -8.03 -16.44 0.68
N ALA A 57 -7.02 -16.73 -0.13
CA ALA A 57 -5.61 -16.61 0.24
C ALA A 57 -5.10 -15.17 0.33
N ASP A 58 -5.79 -14.21 -0.29
CA ASP A 58 -5.36 -12.82 -0.29
C ASP A 58 -5.56 -12.20 1.10
N LEU A 59 -4.50 -11.73 1.71
CA LEU A 59 -4.56 -11.02 3.00
C LEU A 59 -4.89 -9.53 2.85
N GLY A 60 -4.76 -9.01 1.64
CA GLY A 60 -5.01 -7.61 1.33
C GLY A 60 -4.95 -7.35 -0.17
N TYR A 61 -4.96 -6.09 -0.53
CA TYR A 61 -4.65 -5.64 -1.88
C TYR A 61 -4.16 -4.19 -1.87
N ALA A 62 -3.38 -3.85 -2.87
CA ALA A 62 -2.91 -2.50 -3.12
C ALA A 62 -3.38 -2.00 -4.49
N LEU A 63 -3.52 -0.69 -4.62
CA LEU A 63 -3.77 -0.01 -5.90
C LEU A 63 -2.51 0.79 -6.27
N PRO A 64 -1.50 0.14 -6.89
CA PRO A 64 -0.18 0.75 -7.11
C PRO A 64 -0.18 1.92 -8.09
N PHE A 65 -1.17 1.97 -8.99
CA PHE A 65 -1.22 2.93 -10.10
C PHE A 65 -2.05 4.18 -9.82
N VAL A 66 -2.59 4.35 -8.62
CA VAL A 66 -3.35 5.53 -8.26
C VAL A 66 -2.41 6.67 -7.89
N TRP A 67 -2.45 7.77 -8.65
CA TRP A 67 -1.56 8.93 -8.50
C TRP A 67 -1.84 9.73 -7.23
N ARG A 68 -3.11 9.87 -6.86
CA ARG A 68 -3.54 10.55 -5.63
C ARG A 68 -4.18 9.54 -4.70
N GLY A 69 -3.72 9.52 -3.45
CA GLY A 69 -4.30 8.66 -2.44
C GLY A 69 -4.06 7.18 -2.72
N ALA A 70 -2.80 6.76 -2.84
CA ALA A 70 -2.50 5.33 -2.93
C ALA A 70 -3.13 4.61 -1.74
N HIS A 71 -3.92 3.58 -2.04
CA HIS A 71 -4.69 2.85 -1.06
C HIS A 71 -4.17 1.43 -0.92
N VAL A 72 -4.01 1.03 0.32
CA VAL A 72 -3.72 -0.34 0.74
C VAL A 72 -4.90 -0.80 1.60
N THR A 73 -5.43 -1.96 1.31
CA THR A 73 -6.48 -2.58 2.12
C THR A 73 -5.96 -3.91 2.66
N VAL A 74 -6.10 -4.14 3.97
CA VAL A 74 -5.76 -5.40 4.62
C VAL A 74 -7.00 -5.98 5.29
N TYR A 75 -7.24 -7.27 5.07
CA TYR A 75 -8.39 -8.01 5.58
C TYR A 75 -8.07 -8.60 6.95
N TYR A 76 -8.49 -7.92 8.00
CA TYR A 76 -8.19 -8.30 9.37
C TYR A 76 -8.68 -9.72 9.71
N ASN A 77 -9.90 -10.07 9.34
CA ASN A 77 -10.47 -11.39 9.59
C ASN A 77 -9.67 -12.53 8.92
N ARG A 78 -9.06 -12.28 7.76
CA ARG A 78 -8.21 -13.27 7.09
C ARG A 78 -6.86 -13.43 7.80
N VAL A 79 -6.27 -12.33 8.26
CA VAL A 79 -5.07 -12.35 9.10
C VAL A 79 -5.36 -13.09 10.40
N GLU A 80 -6.51 -12.84 11.02
CA GLU A 80 -6.96 -13.52 12.23
C GLU A 80 -7.18 -15.02 12.01
N LYS A 81 -7.90 -15.40 10.94
CA LYS A 81 -8.09 -16.81 10.54
C LYS A 81 -6.75 -17.53 10.34
N LEU A 82 -5.82 -16.86 9.64
CA LEU A 82 -4.48 -17.38 9.43
C LEU A 82 -3.73 -17.57 10.76
N PHE A 83 -3.81 -16.60 11.67
CA PHE A 83 -3.22 -16.69 13.01
C PHE A 83 -3.73 -17.90 13.79
N PHE A 84 -5.04 -18.14 13.81
CA PHE A 84 -5.62 -19.27 14.56
C PHE A 84 -5.37 -20.63 13.89
N SER A 85 -5.23 -20.68 12.57
CA SER A 85 -4.99 -21.92 11.83
C SER A 85 -3.56 -22.44 11.95
N ALA A 86 -2.63 -21.59 12.30
CA ALA A 86 -1.22 -21.92 12.24
C ALA A 86 -0.61 -22.14 13.65
N LYS A 87 -0.21 -23.37 13.93
CA LYS A 87 0.20 -23.87 15.25
C LYS A 87 1.51 -23.30 15.84
N ALA A 88 2.27 -22.49 15.14
CA ALA A 88 3.54 -21.93 15.64
C ALA A 88 3.84 -20.62 14.91
N MET A 89 3.30 -19.50 15.42
CA MET A 89 3.16 -18.35 14.57
C MET A 89 3.65 -17.07 15.23
N PRO A 90 4.05 -16.10 14.38
CA PRO A 90 4.25 -14.76 14.85
C PRO A 90 2.94 -14.25 15.47
N SER A 91 3.01 -13.24 16.34
CA SER A 91 1.80 -12.62 16.88
C SER A 91 0.90 -12.08 15.75
N ILE A 92 -0.40 -11.96 16.01
CA ILE A 92 -1.34 -11.37 15.05
C ILE A 92 -0.89 -9.97 14.58
N GLY A 93 -0.31 -9.17 15.49
CA GLY A 93 0.27 -7.87 15.15
C GLY A 93 1.49 -7.96 14.25
N SER A 94 2.25 -9.06 14.31
CA SER A 94 3.36 -9.30 13.38
C SER A 94 2.84 -9.70 12.01
N LEU A 95 1.84 -10.58 11.93
CA LEU A 95 1.19 -10.96 10.67
C LEU A 95 0.55 -9.76 9.99
N LEU A 96 -0.24 -8.99 10.74
CA LEU A 96 -0.87 -7.78 10.24
C LEU A 96 0.17 -6.78 9.70
N GLY A 97 1.20 -6.53 10.48
CA GLY A 97 2.29 -5.62 10.04
C GLY A 97 3.07 -6.16 8.85
N GLY A 98 3.23 -7.48 8.74
CA GLY A 98 3.81 -8.11 7.56
C GLY A 98 2.96 -7.92 6.30
N ALA A 99 1.66 -8.21 6.40
CA ALA A 99 0.71 -7.99 5.31
C ALA A 99 0.67 -6.51 4.88
N MET A 100 0.63 -5.58 5.85
CA MET A 100 0.71 -4.15 5.55
C MET A 100 2.00 -3.79 4.78
N ALA A 101 3.15 -4.33 5.19
CA ALA A 101 4.43 -4.08 4.52
C ALA A 101 4.43 -4.64 3.09
N HIS A 102 3.84 -5.81 2.87
CA HIS A 102 3.69 -6.42 1.55
C HIS A 102 2.85 -5.53 0.61
N GLU A 103 1.68 -5.11 1.07
CA GLU A 103 0.78 -4.27 0.26
C GLU A 103 1.35 -2.86 0.00
N ILE A 104 2.02 -2.26 1.00
CA ILE A 104 2.78 -1.02 0.81
C ILE A 104 3.90 -1.23 -0.21
N GLY A 105 4.54 -2.40 -0.18
CA GLY A 105 5.53 -2.81 -1.15
C GLY A 105 5.01 -2.70 -2.58
N HIS A 106 3.84 -3.26 -2.88
CA HIS A 106 3.21 -3.15 -4.20
C HIS A 106 3.00 -1.70 -4.64
N VAL A 107 2.57 -0.84 -3.73
CA VAL A 107 2.39 0.59 -4.01
C VAL A 107 3.72 1.25 -4.38
N LEU A 108 4.76 1.00 -3.61
CA LEU A 108 6.07 1.64 -3.82
C LEU A 108 6.78 1.09 -5.06
N LEU A 109 6.65 -0.21 -5.30
CA LEU A 109 7.20 -0.86 -6.51
C LEU A 109 6.46 -0.46 -7.79
N GLY A 110 5.22 0.05 -7.67
CA GLY A 110 4.36 0.32 -8.82
C GLY A 110 4.06 -0.95 -9.63
N SER A 111 3.99 -2.11 -8.98
CA SER A 111 3.87 -3.41 -9.62
C SER A 111 2.99 -4.35 -8.78
N ALA A 112 2.20 -5.16 -9.48
CA ALA A 112 1.50 -6.31 -8.89
C ALA A 112 2.36 -7.58 -8.84
N GLY A 113 3.61 -7.52 -9.32
CA GLY A 113 4.55 -8.65 -9.32
C GLY A 113 5.03 -9.01 -7.92
N HIS A 114 5.51 -10.25 -7.78
CA HIS A 114 6.02 -10.79 -6.53
C HIS A 114 7.45 -11.28 -6.68
N SER A 115 8.19 -11.28 -5.57
CA SER A 115 9.53 -11.85 -5.49
C SER A 115 9.49 -13.33 -5.10
N PRO A 116 10.50 -14.13 -5.45
CA PRO A 116 10.53 -15.55 -5.09
C PRO A 116 10.68 -15.77 -3.58
N GLN A 117 11.11 -14.78 -2.83
CA GLN A 117 11.36 -14.86 -1.39
C GLN A 117 11.15 -13.50 -0.71
N GLY A 118 11.24 -13.49 0.62
CA GLY A 118 11.15 -12.26 1.41
C GLY A 118 9.71 -11.75 1.58
N VAL A 119 9.60 -10.47 1.92
CA VAL A 119 8.30 -9.83 2.20
C VAL A 119 7.41 -9.83 0.96
N MET A 120 7.99 -9.62 -0.24
CA MET A 120 7.22 -9.58 -1.50
C MET A 120 6.92 -10.95 -2.11
N LYS A 121 7.12 -12.06 -1.38
CA LYS A 121 6.70 -13.38 -1.85
C LYS A 121 5.19 -13.48 -1.88
N ALA A 122 4.62 -13.98 -2.98
CA ALA A 122 3.16 -14.07 -3.20
C ALA A 122 2.44 -14.87 -2.10
N ASN A 123 2.97 -16.05 -1.78
CA ASN A 123 2.37 -16.96 -0.80
C ASN A 123 3.35 -17.24 0.33
N TRP A 124 3.07 -16.71 1.50
CA TRP A 124 3.85 -17.02 2.69
C TRP A 124 3.47 -18.39 3.25
N GLY A 125 4.48 -19.19 3.51
CA GLY A 125 4.35 -20.48 4.19
C GLY A 125 4.97 -20.45 5.59
N ARG A 126 5.18 -21.64 6.13
CA ARG A 126 5.77 -21.81 7.49
C ARG A 126 7.13 -21.16 7.63
N ALA A 127 7.93 -21.12 6.56
CA ALA A 127 9.26 -20.50 6.58
C ALA A 127 9.17 -19.00 6.78
N GLU A 128 8.34 -18.31 5.99
CA GLU A 128 8.15 -16.87 6.07
C GLU A 128 7.53 -16.47 7.42
N PHE A 129 6.57 -17.25 7.92
CA PHE A 129 5.98 -17.02 9.23
C PHE A 129 7.00 -17.15 10.36
N ARG A 130 7.87 -18.17 10.31
CA ARG A 130 8.96 -18.30 11.27
C ARG A 130 9.90 -17.12 11.23
N LEU A 131 10.33 -16.72 10.03
CA LEU A 131 11.21 -15.57 9.82
C LEU A 131 10.56 -14.29 10.34
N LEU A 132 9.26 -14.09 10.10
CA LEU A 132 8.52 -12.95 10.60
C LEU A 132 8.46 -12.93 12.14
N GLY A 133 8.21 -14.08 12.76
CA GLY A 133 8.21 -14.23 14.22
C GLY A 133 9.56 -13.94 14.87
N CYS A 134 10.64 -14.36 14.24
CA CYS A 134 12.01 -14.09 14.68
C CYS A 134 12.54 -12.72 14.23
N LYS A 135 11.71 -11.89 13.58
CA LYS A 135 12.08 -10.59 13.01
C LYS A 135 13.17 -10.69 11.92
N ALA A 136 13.31 -11.85 11.29
CA ALA A 136 14.29 -12.15 10.25
C ALA A 136 13.69 -12.18 8.83
N LEU A 137 12.39 -11.86 8.67
CA LEU A 137 11.81 -11.65 7.35
C LEU A 137 12.16 -10.23 6.88
N HIS A 138 12.69 -10.11 5.67
CA HIS A 138 13.12 -8.85 5.08
C HIS A 138 12.63 -8.75 3.63
N PHE A 139 12.64 -7.56 3.06
CA PHE A 139 12.63 -7.38 1.61
C PHE A 139 13.94 -7.88 1.03
N THR A 140 13.93 -8.39 -0.20
CA THR A 140 15.18 -8.71 -0.88
C THR A 140 15.99 -7.43 -1.16
N PRO A 141 17.31 -7.52 -1.40
CA PRO A 141 18.10 -6.33 -1.76
C PRO A 141 17.57 -5.61 -3.00
N GLU A 142 17.06 -6.38 -3.97
CA GLU A 142 16.47 -5.88 -5.21
C GLU A 142 15.16 -5.13 -4.89
N ASP A 143 14.26 -5.75 -4.11
CA ASP A 143 13.03 -5.10 -3.65
C ASP A 143 13.34 -3.83 -2.88
N ALA A 144 14.26 -3.87 -1.93
CA ALA A 144 14.65 -2.71 -1.13
C ALA A 144 15.18 -1.56 -1.99
N THR A 145 15.94 -1.87 -3.05
CA THR A 145 16.43 -0.86 -3.99
C THR A 145 15.27 -0.24 -4.77
N ALA A 146 14.36 -1.06 -5.29
CA ALA A 146 13.20 -0.60 -6.04
C ALA A 146 12.21 0.18 -5.15
N LEU A 147 12.01 -0.25 -3.89
CA LEU A 147 11.19 0.46 -2.90
C LEU A 147 11.69 1.87 -2.62
N ARG A 148 13.01 2.05 -2.45
CA ARG A 148 13.62 3.39 -2.27
C ARG A 148 13.41 4.27 -3.49
N ALA A 149 13.59 3.71 -4.70
CA ALA A 149 13.37 4.44 -5.94
C ALA A 149 11.91 4.87 -6.08
N GLY A 150 10.97 3.97 -5.80
CA GLY A 150 9.54 4.25 -5.84
C GLY A 150 9.10 5.30 -4.80
N ALA A 151 9.63 5.22 -3.59
CA ALA A 151 9.37 6.22 -2.55
C ALA A 151 9.91 7.61 -2.97
N ALA A 152 11.13 7.67 -3.53
CA ALA A 152 11.71 8.91 -4.02
C ALA A 152 10.90 9.50 -5.18
N GLY A 153 10.43 8.65 -6.11
CA GLY A 153 9.58 9.07 -7.23
C GLY A 153 8.26 9.70 -6.74
N ARG A 154 7.60 9.09 -5.76
CA ARG A 154 6.36 9.64 -5.17
C ARG A 154 6.57 10.97 -4.46
N LEU A 155 7.70 11.15 -3.78
CA LEU A 155 8.07 12.41 -3.17
C LEU A 155 8.34 13.50 -4.22
N ALA A 156 8.90 13.15 -5.38
CA ALA A 156 9.17 14.08 -6.47
C ALA A 156 7.88 14.59 -7.13
N ILE A 157 6.88 13.73 -7.29
CA ILE A 157 5.57 14.08 -7.88
C ILE A 157 4.82 15.09 -6.99
N GLY A 158 4.88 14.96 -5.67
CA GLY A 158 4.29 15.92 -4.73
C GLY A 158 4.93 17.32 -4.79
N ARG A 159 6.05 17.47 -5.50
CA ARG A 159 6.80 18.72 -5.64
C ARG A 159 6.46 19.54 -6.88
N THR A 160 5.82 18.97 -7.88
CA THR A 160 5.35 19.71 -9.03
C THR A 160 4.10 20.50 -8.65
N PRO A 161 4.15 21.85 -8.63
CA PRO A 161 2.92 22.61 -8.52
C PRO A 161 2.01 22.15 -9.67
N ALA A 162 0.74 21.91 -9.37
CA ALA A 162 -0.26 21.59 -10.38
C ALA A 162 -0.42 22.82 -11.30
N THR A 163 0.48 22.98 -12.24
CA THR A 163 0.24 23.79 -13.42
C THR A 163 -0.76 23.00 -14.26
N CYS A 164 -2.04 23.07 -13.87
CA CYS A 164 -3.10 22.81 -14.83
C CYS A 164 -2.86 23.78 -15.98
N PRO A 165 -2.64 23.32 -17.22
CA PRO A 165 -2.76 24.23 -18.36
C PRO A 165 -4.18 24.79 -18.29
N ALA A 166 -4.29 26.11 -18.31
CA ALA A 166 -5.57 26.81 -18.29
C ALA A 166 -6.46 26.17 -19.36
N PHE A 167 -7.55 25.54 -18.92
CA PHE A 167 -8.57 25.05 -19.82
C PHE A 167 -9.10 26.24 -20.61
N GLY A 168 -8.65 26.34 -21.84
CA GLY A 168 -9.26 27.24 -22.86
C GLY A 168 -10.75 26.88 -22.87
N ARG A 169 -11.60 27.93 -22.92
CA ARG A 169 -13.06 27.80 -22.99
C ARG A 169 -13.43 26.79 -24.07
N PHE A 170 -13.95 25.65 -23.69
CA PHE A 170 -14.53 24.69 -24.61
C PHE A 170 -15.87 25.23 -25.08
N ASN A 171 -15.94 25.54 -26.39
CA ASN A 171 -17.18 25.79 -27.09
C ASN A 171 -17.96 24.47 -27.19
N SER A 172 -19.24 24.51 -26.87
CA SER A 172 -20.16 23.38 -26.84
C SER A 172 -20.46 22.84 -28.23
N ALA A 173 -19.62 22.00 -28.81
CA ALA A 173 -19.97 21.14 -29.95
C ALA A 173 -18.84 20.10 -30.15
N SER A 174 -19.00 18.92 -29.58
CA SER A 174 -18.57 17.61 -30.04
C SER A 174 -18.34 16.67 -28.88
N ILE A 175 -19.35 15.90 -28.62
CA ILE A 175 -19.27 14.67 -27.85
C ILE A 175 -18.66 13.62 -28.78
N ASN A 176 -17.39 13.27 -28.61
CA ASN A 176 -16.80 11.94 -28.86
C ASN A 176 -15.28 12.06 -28.77
N GLY A 177 -14.71 11.33 -27.84
CA GLY A 177 -13.26 11.15 -27.77
C GLY A 177 -12.70 11.13 -26.35
N PHE A 178 -12.99 10.07 -25.58
CA PHE A 178 -12.14 9.72 -24.46
C PHE A 178 -10.76 9.37 -25.00
N ARG A 179 -9.80 10.23 -24.81
CA ARG A 179 -8.38 9.88 -24.93
C ARG A 179 -7.80 9.78 -23.53
N ASN A 180 -7.32 8.57 -23.24
CA ASN A 180 -6.47 8.30 -22.10
C ASN A 180 -5.26 9.23 -22.14
N CYS A 181 -5.06 9.99 -21.08
CA CYS A 181 -3.75 10.56 -20.78
C CYS A 181 -2.93 9.50 -20.05
N ASN A 182 -1.94 8.95 -20.74
CA ASN A 182 -0.87 8.17 -20.14
C ASN A 182 0.00 9.04 -19.24
#